data_808ce83ab2c6466cdb39390c14d406e0
#
_entry.id   808ce83ab2c6466cdb39390c14d406e0
#
_cell.length_a   1.000
_cell.length_b   1.000
_cell.length_c   1.000
_cell.angle_alpha   90.00
_cell.angle_beta   90.00
_cell.angle_gamma   90.00
#
_symmetry.space_group_name_H-M   'P 1'
#
loop_
_entity.id
_entity.type
_entity.pdbx_description
1 polymer ?
#
loop_
_entity_poly.entity_id
_entity_poly.type
_entity_poly.pdbx_seq_one_letter_code
_entity_poly.pdbx_strand_id
1 'polypeptide(L)'
;MKIKVQKLFRQYLILAFTLVSVVSCNEKKKEMAEELQTPTQPNVLVLLTDQWRAQATGYAGDPNVDTPHLDSLAAISVNFKNAVSGMPVCSPFRASLLTGQRPLTHGVFMNDVQLDTNAVTIAKVFNKQGYDTGYIGKWHLDGHGRLQNVAPGQRRQGFQFWKGNECTHNYNESVYYDNDDPTRKIWDGYDTFEQTDAAIDYIVERKSSKNPFMMILSYGTPHAPYHTAPLEYRNRFDQEKIQLRKNVPDSLQERAKKDLAGYYAHIAALDDMIGKVIKNLKESGQFENTIIVFTADHGDLLGSHGAYKKQQPYEESARVPMLYYIPEKLKIAAGEREALMNSEDIMPTLLSLCNIPIPDTVEGLDYRPYMEGKESIGHATLLTCVQPFGQWNKVQHGGREYRAIKTLQYTYARDLNGPWLLFDNINDPYQLFNLVGNEGYTTVQDELEKQLSHRLKETGDEFLPGMEYIKKWGYPVDETGTVPYTN
;
A
#
# COMPACT_ATOMS: atom_id res chain seq x y z
N MET A 1 47.83 -63.55 -33.34
CA MET A 1 46.45 -63.40 -32.85
C MET A 1 46.37 -62.61 -31.50
N LYS A 2 47.32 -62.71 -30.61
CA LYS A 2 47.35 -62.02 -29.29
C LYS A 2 47.51 -60.48 -29.36
N ILE A 3 48.20 -59.94 -30.36
CA ILE A 3 48.45 -58.46 -30.43
C ILE A 3 47.24 -57.67 -30.96
N LYS A 4 46.35 -58.26 -31.77
CA LYS A 4 45.14 -57.59 -32.22
C LYS A 4 44.04 -57.43 -31.11
N VAL A 5 43.97 -58.38 -30.21
CA VAL A 5 43.01 -58.43 -29.15
C VAL A 5 43.35 -57.33 -28.05
N GLN A 6 44.64 -57.12 -27.77
CA GLN A 6 45.08 -56.08 -26.81
C GLN A 6 44.85 -54.66 -27.36
N LYS A 7 44.94 -54.38 -28.65
CA LYS A 7 44.64 -53.11 -29.27
C LYS A 7 43.13 -52.77 -29.23
N LEU A 8 42.28 -53.76 -29.46
CA LEU A 8 40.84 -53.60 -29.35
C LEU A 8 40.38 -53.30 -27.92
N PHE A 9 40.93 -54.05 -26.94
CA PHE A 9 40.60 -53.85 -25.52
C PHE A 9 41.01 -52.44 -24.99
N ARG A 10 42.15 -51.94 -25.48
CA ARG A 10 42.63 -50.60 -25.13
C ARG A 10 41.74 -49.46 -25.77
N GLN A 11 41.21 -49.68 -26.98
CA GLN A 11 40.30 -48.76 -27.63
C GLN A 11 38.92 -48.71 -26.94
N TYR A 12 38.39 -49.85 -26.49
CA TYR A 12 37.13 -49.89 -25.72
C TYR A 12 37.27 -49.31 -24.32
N LEU A 13 38.43 -49.48 -23.67
CA LEU A 13 38.65 -48.84 -22.37
C LEU A 13 38.76 -47.33 -22.44
N ILE A 14 39.37 -46.78 -23.50
CA ILE A 14 39.46 -45.32 -23.71
C ILE A 14 38.09 -44.75 -24.09
N LEU A 15 37.26 -45.43 -24.89
CA LEU A 15 35.90 -45.03 -25.21
C LEU A 15 34.99 -45.06 -23.97
N ALA A 16 35.11 -46.08 -23.11
CA ALA A 16 34.34 -46.16 -21.86
C ALA A 16 34.71 -45.05 -20.88
N PHE A 17 36.01 -44.70 -20.78
CA PHE A 17 36.46 -43.60 -19.89
C PHE A 17 36.03 -42.22 -20.40
N THR A 18 35.98 -42.00 -21.73
CA THR A 18 35.46 -40.75 -22.31
C THR A 18 33.94 -40.63 -22.18
N LEU A 19 33.20 -41.76 -22.30
CA LEU A 19 31.73 -41.73 -22.08
C LEU A 19 31.38 -41.42 -20.63
N VAL A 20 32.08 -41.99 -19.65
CA VAL A 20 31.84 -41.74 -18.21
C VAL A 20 32.18 -40.32 -17.82
N SER A 21 33.26 -39.73 -18.40
CA SER A 21 33.60 -38.32 -18.11
C SER A 21 32.60 -37.32 -18.73
N VAL A 22 32.01 -37.62 -19.91
CA VAL A 22 30.98 -36.74 -20.52
C VAL A 22 29.66 -36.84 -19.78
N VAL A 23 29.27 -38.01 -19.30
CA VAL A 23 28.05 -38.18 -18.48
C VAL A 23 28.22 -37.48 -17.14
N SER A 24 29.38 -37.62 -16.46
CA SER A 24 29.63 -36.93 -15.19
C SER A 24 29.71 -35.40 -15.32
N CYS A 25 30.23 -34.88 -16.45
CA CYS A 25 30.18 -33.43 -16.73
C CYS A 25 28.78 -32.92 -17.04
N ASN A 26 27.93 -33.71 -17.68
CA ASN A 26 26.54 -33.34 -17.95
C ASN A 26 25.68 -33.43 -16.69
N GLU A 27 25.90 -34.41 -15.82
CA GLU A 27 25.21 -34.47 -14.51
C GLU A 27 25.61 -33.30 -13.60
N LYS A 28 26.92 -32.98 -13.49
CA LYS A 28 27.35 -31.77 -12.75
C LYS A 28 26.84 -30.47 -13.37
N LYS A 29 26.74 -30.34 -14.69
CA LYS A 29 26.10 -29.18 -15.32
C LYS A 29 24.59 -29.13 -15.05
N LYS A 30 23.94 -30.27 -14.96
CA LYS A 30 22.51 -30.37 -14.64
C LYS A 30 22.24 -30.08 -13.17
N GLU A 31 23.08 -30.59 -12.26
CA GLU A 31 23.04 -30.23 -10.83
C GLU A 31 23.37 -28.75 -10.58
N MET A 32 24.37 -28.17 -11.26
CA MET A 32 24.65 -26.72 -11.19
C MET A 32 23.55 -25.86 -11.85
N ALA A 33 22.82 -26.39 -12.84
CA ALA A 33 21.67 -25.68 -13.43
C ALA A 33 20.41 -25.84 -12.58
N GLU A 34 20.27 -26.90 -11.80
CA GLU A 34 19.23 -27.07 -10.79
C GLU A 34 19.48 -26.22 -9.53
N GLU A 35 20.72 -25.87 -9.21
CA GLU A 35 21.10 -25.02 -8.07
C GLU A 35 20.80 -23.52 -8.28
N LEU A 36 20.48 -23.11 -9.51
CA LEU A 36 20.11 -21.76 -9.91
C LEU A 36 18.63 -21.63 -10.33
N GLN A 37 17.76 -22.55 -9.90
CA GLN A 37 16.34 -22.38 -10.14
C GLN A 37 15.83 -21.22 -9.27
N THR A 38 15.50 -20.11 -9.93
CA THR A 38 14.65 -19.05 -9.38
C THR A 38 13.46 -19.70 -8.68
N PRO A 39 13.09 -19.28 -7.46
CA PRO A 39 11.93 -19.85 -6.77
C PRO A 39 10.74 -19.92 -7.75
N THR A 40 10.03 -21.03 -7.76
CA THR A 40 8.85 -21.20 -8.63
C THR A 40 7.74 -20.21 -8.27
N GLN A 41 7.73 -19.77 -7.01
CA GLN A 41 6.85 -18.73 -6.47
C GLN A 41 7.48 -17.35 -6.68
N PRO A 42 6.69 -16.32 -7.05
CA PRO A 42 7.21 -14.96 -7.21
C PRO A 42 7.57 -14.33 -5.87
N ASN A 43 8.57 -13.45 -5.88
CA ASN A 43 8.75 -12.50 -4.80
C ASN A 43 7.61 -11.49 -4.77
N VAL A 44 7.38 -10.86 -3.64
CA VAL A 44 6.40 -9.79 -3.46
C VAL A 44 7.08 -8.57 -2.85
N LEU A 45 6.95 -7.43 -3.50
CA LEU A 45 7.40 -6.13 -3.00
C LEU A 45 6.22 -5.16 -2.97
N VAL A 46 5.86 -4.70 -1.79
CA VAL A 46 4.85 -3.64 -1.60
C VAL A 46 5.58 -2.32 -1.32
N LEU A 47 5.45 -1.37 -2.23
CA LEU A 47 5.91 0.01 -2.09
C LEU A 47 4.74 0.83 -1.56
N LEU A 48 4.72 1.05 -0.26
CA LEU A 48 3.66 1.78 0.44
C LEU A 48 4.13 3.18 0.79
N THR A 49 3.38 4.20 0.39
CA THR A 49 3.63 5.60 0.76
C THR A 49 2.55 6.11 1.71
N ASP A 50 2.84 7.19 2.43
CA ASP A 50 1.90 7.82 3.35
C ASP A 50 1.34 9.11 2.75
N GLN A 51 0.01 9.19 2.66
CA GLN A 51 -0.70 10.42 2.29
C GLN A 51 -0.52 10.85 0.82
N TRP A 52 -0.36 9.89 -0.11
CA TRP A 52 -0.26 10.18 -1.54
C TRP A 52 -1.61 10.02 -2.23
N ARG A 53 -2.23 11.15 -2.63
CA ARG A 53 -3.50 11.14 -3.36
C ARG A 53 -3.35 10.60 -4.79
N ALA A 54 -4.32 9.86 -5.29
CA ALA A 54 -4.27 9.21 -6.60
C ALA A 54 -4.00 10.17 -7.77
N GLN A 55 -4.45 11.42 -7.64
CA GLN A 55 -4.33 12.42 -8.69
C GLN A 55 -2.90 12.95 -8.88
N ALA A 56 -2.00 12.77 -7.88
CA ALA A 56 -0.68 13.41 -7.85
C ALA A 56 0.40 12.52 -8.49
N THR A 57 0.20 12.08 -9.72
CA THR A 57 1.17 11.31 -10.51
C THR A 57 1.12 11.74 -11.99
N GLY A 58 2.23 11.57 -12.73
CA GLY A 58 2.28 11.87 -14.16
C GLY A 58 1.28 11.03 -14.95
N TYR A 59 1.22 9.72 -14.72
CA TYR A 59 0.27 8.83 -15.40
C TYR A 59 -1.21 9.11 -15.07
N ALA A 60 -1.50 9.80 -13.97
CA ALA A 60 -2.85 10.30 -13.67
C ALA A 60 -3.14 11.68 -14.26
N GLY A 61 -2.14 12.31 -14.90
CA GLY A 61 -2.28 13.60 -15.59
C GLY A 61 -2.19 14.82 -14.66
N ASP A 62 -1.47 14.74 -13.52
CA ASP A 62 -1.22 15.93 -12.69
C ASP A 62 -0.36 16.93 -13.47
N PRO A 63 -0.81 18.21 -13.63
CA PRO A 63 -0.06 19.19 -14.41
C PRO A 63 1.17 19.75 -13.69
N ASN A 64 1.40 19.40 -12.43
CA ASN A 64 2.43 19.99 -11.57
C ASN A 64 3.61 19.07 -11.32
N VAL A 65 3.47 17.77 -11.48
CA VAL A 65 4.51 16.79 -11.11
C VAL A 65 4.71 15.76 -12.21
N ASP A 66 5.96 15.50 -12.54
CA ASP A 66 6.39 14.38 -13.37
C ASP A 66 6.84 13.25 -12.47
N THR A 67 6.39 12.04 -12.79
CA THR A 67 6.78 10.79 -12.08
C THR A 67 7.28 9.74 -13.06
N PRO A 68 8.40 9.99 -13.78
CA PRO A 68 8.81 9.19 -14.93
C PRO A 68 9.07 7.70 -14.61
N HIS A 69 9.50 7.41 -13.39
CA HIS A 69 9.72 6.01 -12.96
C HIS A 69 8.41 5.29 -12.69
N LEU A 70 7.47 5.94 -12.01
CA LEU A 70 6.12 5.42 -11.78
C LEU A 70 5.33 5.35 -13.08
N ASP A 71 5.46 6.34 -13.98
CA ASP A 71 4.80 6.33 -15.30
C ASP A 71 5.29 5.12 -16.12
N SER A 72 6.59 4.83 -16.08
CA SER A 72 7.18 3.66 -16.72
C SER A 72 6.69 2.35 -16.08
N LEU A 73 6.54 2.30 -14.77
CA LEU A 73 5.97 1.15 -14.07
C LEU A 73 4.49 0.98 -14.39
N ALA A 74 3.71 2.05 -14.40
CA ALA A 74 2.28 2.03 -14.71
C ALA A 74 2.01 1.49 -16.12
N ALA A 75 2.84 1.86 -17.10
CA ALA A 75 2.73 1.38 -18.47
C ALA A 75 2.81 -0.15 -18.64
N ILE A 76 3.46 -0.83 -17.69
CA ILE A 76 3.63 -2.30 -17.67
C ILE A 76 2.88 -2.98 -16.52
N SER A 77 1.99 -2.27 -15.84
CA SER A 77 1.25 -2.75 -14.67
C SER A 77 -0.25 -2.79 -14.92
N VAL A 78 -0.97 -3.54 -14.11
CA VAL A 78 -2.40 -3.37 -13.90
C VAL A 78 -2.59 -2.12 -13.04
N ASN A 79 -3.29 -1.11 -13.55
CA ASN A 79 -3.56 0.17 -12.88
C ASN A 79 -5.03 0.27 -12.48
N PHE A 80 -5.32 0.18 -11.18
CA PHE A 80 -6.66 0.39 -10.64
C PHE A 80 -6.94 1.87 -10.41
N LYS A 81 -7.59 2.51 -11.36
CA LYS A 81 -7.84 3.96 -11.37
C LYS A 81 -8.74 4.44 -10.22
N ASN A 82 -9.59 3.55 -9.72
CA ASN A 82 -10.60 3.86 -8.69
C ASN A 82 -10.31 3.17 -7.35
N ALA A 83 -9.05 2.80 -7.09
CA ALA A 83 -8.67 2.25 -5.80
C ALA A 83 -8.85 3.27 -4.68
N VAL A 84 -9.30 2.80 -3.51
CA VAL A 84 -9.59 3.66 -2.36
C VAL A 84 -9.00 3.11 -1.06
N SER A 85 -8.80 4.03 -0.12
CA SER A 85 -8.65 3.73 1.30
C SER A 85 -10.04 3.73 1.92
N GLY A 86 -10.56 2.57 2.31
CA GLY A 86 -11.91 2.40 2.85
C GLY A 86 -12.13 3.17 4.16
N MET A 87 -11.08 3.37 4.91
CA MET A 87 -10.99 4.34 5.99
C MET A 87 -9.72 5.16 5.77
N PRO A 88 -9.81 6.38 5.20
CA PRO A 88 -8.64 7.14 4.78
C PRO A 88 -7.87 7.72 5.97
N VAL A 89 -7.15 6.83 6.66
CA VAL A 89 -6.32 7.08 7.85
C VAL A 89 -5.20 6.04 7.90
N CYS A 90 -4.02 6.42 8.39
CA CYS A 90 -2.81 5.59 8.34
C CYS A 90 -3.00 4.20 8.98
N SER A 91 -3.30 4.14 10.30
CA SER A 91 -3.37 2.85 11.00
C SER A 91 -4.52 1.96 10.52
N PRO A 92 -5.75 2.44 10.26
CA PRO A 92 -6.83 1.64 9.69
C PRO A 92 -6.49 1.02 8.34
N PHE A 93 -5.94 1.80 7.40
CA PHE A 93 -5.51 1.27 6.10
C PHE A 93 -4.46 0.16 6.26
N ARG A 94 -3.42 0.43 7.08
CA ARG A 94 -2.30 -0.50 7.30
C ARG A 94 -2.78 -1.80 7.94
N ALA A 95 -3.70 -1.73 8.90
CA ALA A 95 -4.31 -2.91 9.49
C ALA A 95 -5.15 -3.70 8.47
N SER A 96 -5.96 -3.01 7.64
CA SER A 96 -6.73 -3.66 6.58
C SER A 96 -5.84 -4.33 5.53
N LEU A 97 -4.74 -3.67 5.10
CA LEU A 97 -3.75 -4.24 4.20
C LEU A 97 -3.12 -5.51 4.78
N LEU A 98 -2.78 -5.51 6.08
CA LEU A 98 -2.12 -6.66 6.70
C LEU A 98 -3.06 -7.83 6.99
N THR A 99 -4.34 -7.58 7.26
CA THR A 99 -5.29 -8.60 7.72
C THR A 99 -6.31 -9.04 6.66
N GLY A 100 -6.50 -8.23 5.62
CA GLY A 100 -7.61 -8.41 4.67
C GLY A 100 -8.98 -8.19 5.31
N GLN A 101 -9.04 -7.51 6.46
CA GLN A 101 -10.28 -7.25 7.21
C GLN A 101 -10.65 -5.77 7.19
N ARG A 102 -11.91 -5.48 7.50
CA ARG A 102 -12.42 -4.10 7.65
C ARG A 102 -12.09 -3.51 9.02
N PRO A 103 -12.05 -2.17 9.15
CA PRO A 103 -11.67 -1.49 10.39
C PRO A 103 -12.46 -1.92 11.64
N LEU A 104 -13.76 -2.17 11.53
CA LEU A 104 -14.58 -2.64 12.66
C LEU A 104 -14.36 -4.10 13.02
N THR A 105 -13.80 -4.92 12.12
CA THR A 105 -13.47 -6.32 12.37
C THR A 105 -12.13 -6.46 13.06
N HIS A 106 -11.06 -5.81 12.53
CA HIS A 106 -9.74 -5.86 13.16
C HIS A 106 -9.57 -4.84 14.32
N GLY A 107 -10.53 -3.94 14.55
CA GLY A 107 -10.56 -2.99 15.65
C GLY A 107 -9.76 -1.71 15.47
N VAL A 108 -8.81 -1.65 14.53
CA VAL A 108 -7.99 -0.46 14.29
C VAL A 108 -8.77 0.51 13.41
N PHE A 109 -9.62 1.34 14.00
CA PHE A 109 -10.42 2.37 13.33
C PHE A 109 -10.00 3.81 13.66
N MET A 110 -8.83 3.96 14.27
CA MET A 110 -8.17 5.23 14.56
C MET A 110 -6.66 5.01 14.66
N ASN A 111 -5.87 6.10 14.68
CA ASN A 111 -4.43 5.99 14.85
C ASN A 111 -4.03 5.69 16.30
N ASP A 112 -2.80 5.21 16.45
CA ASP A 112 -2.13 5.01 17.74
C ASP A 112 -2.80 3.93 18.62
N VAL A 113 -3.57 3.02 18.02
CA VAL A 113 -4.09 1.80 18.67
C VAL A 113 -3.37 0.56 18.13
N GLN A 114 -3.26 -0.46 18.97
CA GLN A 114 -2.57 -1.69 18.63
C GLN A 114 -3.45 -2.61 17.78
N LEU A 115 -2.87 -3.17 16.70
CA LEU A 115 -3.44 -4.32 16.03
C LEU A 115 -3.26 -5.57 16.92
N ASP A 116 -4.32 -6.36 17.09
CA ASP A 116 -4.26 -7.61 17.89
C ASP A 116 -3.07 -8.47 17.42
N THR A 117 -2.19 -8.81 18.36
CA THR A 117 -1.01 -9.64 18.09
C THR A 117 -1.35 -11.05 17.61
N ASN A 118 -2.58 -11.53 17.84
CA ASN A 118 -3.09 -12.80 17.34
C ASN A 118 -3.71 -12.70 15.93
N ALA A 119 -3.89 -11.50 15.38
CA ALA A 119 -4.45 -11.33 14.05
C ALA A 119 -3.75 -12.22 13.02
N VAL A 120 -4.51 -12.79 12.09
CA VAL A 120 -3.98 -13.48 10.91
C VAL A 120 -3.54 -12.41 9.92
N THR A 121 -2.22 -12.29 9.72
CA THR A 121 -1.65 -11.23 8.87
C THR A 121 -0.94 -11.79 7.66
N ILE A 122 -0.81 -10.97 6.63
CA ILE A 122 -0.16 -11.33 5.37
C ILE A 122 1.24 -11.92 5.61
N ALA A 123 2.08 -11.31 6.46
CA ALA A 123 3.41 -11.84 6.74
C ALA A 123 3.37 -13.22 7.44
N LYS A 124 2.44 -13.42 8.39
CA LYS A 124 2.27 -14.74 9.03
C LYS A 124 1.84 -15.82 8.04
N VAL A 125 1.00 -15.46 7.05
CA VAL A 125 0.55 -16.40 6.00
C VAL A 125 1.70 -16.70 5.05
N PHE A 126 2.44 -15.69 4.58
CA PHE A 126 3.63 -15.89 3.72
C PHE A 126 4.73 -16.71 4.40
N ASN A 127 5.01 -16.49 5.69
CA ASN A 127 5.97 -17.29 6.45
C ASN A 127 5.62 -18.78 6.46
N LYS A 128 4.33 -19.12 6.63
CA LYS A 128 3.85 -20.52 6.59
C LYS A 128 4.08 -21.19 5.22
N GLN A 129 4.26 -20.39 4.17
CA GLN A 129 4.53 -20.84 2.81
C GLN A 129 6.02 -20.79 2.44
N GLY A 130 6.89 -20.55 3.42
CA GLY A 130 8.35 -20.55 3.24
C GLY A 130 8.94 -19.27 2.64
N TYR A 131 8.20 -18.16 2.70
CA TYR A 131 8.74 -16.84 2.32
C TYR A 131 9.58 -16.24 3.44
N ASP A 132 10.66 -15.54 3.07
CA ASP A 132 11.38 -14.63 3.95
C ASP A 132 10.60 -13.29 3.97
N THR A 133 10.15 -12.83 5.16
CA THR A 133 9.34 -11.62 5.26
C THR A 133 10.12 -10.44 5.83
N GLY A 134 9.98 -9.26 5.21
CA GLY A 134 10.69 -8.04 5.60
C GLY A 134 9.78 -6.82 5.69
N TYR A 135 10.10 -5.93 6.63
CA TYR A 135 9.43 -4.64 6.80
C TYR A 135 10.46 -3.53 7.01
N ILE A 136 10.33 -2.44 6.24
CA ILE A 136 11.18 -1.27 6.36
C ILE A 136 10.30 -0.03 6.42
N GLY A 137 10.55 0.90 7.37
CA GLY A 137 9.93 2.20 7.49
C GLY A 137 8.78 2.27 8.50
N LYS A 138 7.73 3.05 8.18
CA LYS A 138 6.64 3.39 9.09
C LYS A 138 5.70 2.21 9.33
N TRP A 139 5.51 1.82 10.59
CA TRP A 139 4.61 0.75 11.04
C TRP A 139 3.21 1.20 11.40
N HIS A 140 3.09 2.00 12.47
CA HIS A 140 1.87 2.64 12.99
C HIS A 140 0.74 1.68 13.41
N LEU A 141 1.09 0.51 13.96
CA LEU A 141 0.14 -0.54 14.38
C LEU A 141 0.47 -1.16 15.75
N ASP A 142 1.42 -0.58 16.50
CA ASP A 142 1.85 -1.13 17.77
C ASP A 142 1.17 -0.47 18.99
N GLY A 143 0.82 0.81 18.90
CA GLY A 143 0.06 1.53 19.94
C GLY A 143 0.80 1.76 21.28
N HIS A 144 2.13 1.54 21.33
CA HIS A 144 2.92 1.70 22.56
C HIS A 144 3.77 2.98 22.58
N GLY A 145 3.46 3.94 21.72
CA GLY A 145 4.18 5.20 21.58
C GLY A 145 4.96 5.31 20.28
N ARG A 146 4.87 6.49 19.66
CA ARG A 146 5.31 6.68 18.26
C ARG A 146 6.81 6.52 18.04
N LEU A 147 7.63 6.80 19.06
CA LEU A 147 9.09 6.69 18.98
C LEU A 147 9.63 5.48 19.73
N GLN A 148 8.75 4.58 20.17
CA GLN A 148 9.13 3.38 20.91
C GLN A 148 9.47 2.21 19.97
N ASN A 149 10.28 1.28 20.50
CA ASN A 149 10.61 0.05 19.78
C ASN A 149 9.41 -0.87 19.65
N VAL A 150 9.08 -1.26 18.43
CA VAL A 150 8.16 -2.38 18.18
C VAL A 150 8.89 -3.68 18.53
N ALA A 151 8.54 -4.28 19.67
CA ALA A 151 9.22 -5.46 20.16
C ALA A 151 9.19 -6.62 19.16
N PRO A 152 10.28 -7.39 19.03
CA PRO A 152 10.32 -8.59 18.19
C PRO A 152 9.21 -9.59 18.51
N GLY A 153 8.86 -10.42 17.56
CA GLY A 153 7.85 -11.47 17.71
C GLY A 153 6.44 -11.00 17.35
N GLN A 154 5.47 -11.25 18.22
CA GLN A 154 4.04 -11.07 17.91
C GLN A 154 3.66 -9.62 17.52
N ARG A 155 4.31 -8.61 18.13
CA ARG A 155 4.02 -7.19 17.86
C ARG A 155 4.41 -6.76 16.43
N ARG A 156 5.40 -7.46 15.79
CA ARG A 156 5.79 -7.28 14.39
C ARG A 156 4.95 -8.11 13.41
N GLN A 157 3.88 -8.74 13.88
CA GLN A 157 2.87 -9.41 13.06
C GLN A 157 3.41 -10.43 12.04
N GLY A 158 4.56 -11.05 12.35
CA GLY A 158 5.17 -12.08 11.50
C GLY A 158 6.35 -11.62 10.65
N PHE A 159 6.65 -10.33 10.56
CA PHE A 159 7.83 -9.86 9.83
C PHE A 159 9.13 -10.27 10.54
N GLN A 160 10.01 -10.95 9.79
CA GLN A 160 11.28 -11.52 10.28
C GLN A 160 12.43 -10.53 10.20
N PHE A 161 12.57 -9.84 9.04
CA PHE A 161 13.51 -8.74 8.89
C PHE A 161 12.81 -7.42 9.22
N TRP A 162 13.47 -6.56 9.96
CA TRP A 162 12.88 -5.34 10.48
C TRP A 162 13.86 -4.17 10.50
N LYS A 163 13.52 -3.09 9.82
CA LYS A 163 14.12 -1.76 10.00
C LYS A 163 13.02 -0.72 10.00
N GLY A 164 12.36 -0.53 11.14
CA GLY A 164 11.16 0.28 11.20
C GLY A 164 10.99 1.11 12.46
N ASN A 165 10.04 2.00 12.39
CA ASN A 165 9.53 2.79 13.50
C ASN A 165 8.00 2.76 13.55
N GLU A 166 7.44 3.13 14.68
CA GLU A 166 5.98 3.23 14.81
C GLU A 166 5.44 4.39 13.96
N CYS A 167 5.85 5.62 14.24
CA CYS A 167 5.48 6.80 13.45
C CYS A 167 6.41 7.98 13.75
N THR A 168 6.95 8.61 12.73
CA THR A 168 7.64 9.90 12.85
C THR A 168 7.28 10.81 11.70
N HIS A 169 7.39 12.12 11.92
CA HIS A 169 7.27 13.13 10.87
C HIS A 169 8.54 14.00 10.77
N ASN A 170 9.64 13.54 11.40
CA ASN A 170 10.96 14.16 11.23
C ASN A 170 11.78 13.35 10.23
N TYR A 171 11.55 13.59 8.95
CA TYR A 171 12.13 12.79 7.85
C TYR A 171 13.64 12.96 7.65
N ASN A 172 14.24 14.00 8.23
CA ASN A 172 15.68 14.26 8.15
C ASN A 172 16.46 13.78 9.40
N GLU A 173 15.75 13.32 10.43
CA GLU A 173 16.29 12.73 11.67
C GLU A 173 15.34 11.63 12.15
N SER A 174 14.93 10.77 11.23
CA SER A 174 13.93 9.75 11.47
C SER A 174 14.49 8.61 12.30
N VAL A 175 13.77 8.26 13.36
CA VAL A 175 14.13 7.16 14.26
C VAL A 175 13.78 5.83 13.63
N TYR A 176 14.62 4.80 13.85
CA TYR A 176 14.29 3.42 13.52
C TYR A 176 14.94 2.44 14.52
N TYR A 177 14.48 1.18 14.46
CA TYR A 177 15.02 0.05 15.20
C TYR A 177 15.35 -1.06 14.20
N ASP A 178 16.49 -1.74 14.42
CA ASP A 178 17.06 -2.68 13.47
C ASP A 178 16.97 -4.11 14.02
N ASN A 179 16.16 -4.94 13.42
CA ASN A 179 15.95 -6.33 13.83
C ASN A 179 15.70 -6.44 15.34
N ASP A 180 16.43 -7.27 16.06
CA ASP A 180 16.22 -7.50 17.48
C ASP A 180 17.01 -6.53 18.39
N ASP A 181 17.74 -5.58 17.80
CA ASP A 181 18.46 -4.56 18.54
C ASP A 181 17.46 -3.48 19.05
N PRO A 182 17.23 -3.36 20.36
CA PRO A 182 16.34 -2.37 20.93
C PRO A 182 16.94 -0.97 20.97
N THR A 183 18.19 -0.80 20.53
CA THR A 183 18.87 0.50 20.51
C THR A 183 18.24 1.41 19.45
N ARG A 184 17.81 2.57 19.89
CA ARG A 184 17.30 3.61 19.04
C ARG A 184 18.37 4.11 18.07
N LYS A 185 18.11 4.03 16.77
CA LYS A 185 18.97 4.51 15.70
C LYS A 185 18.27 5.68 14.97
N ILE A 186 19.04 6.46 14.24
CA ILE A 186 18.56 7.56 13.40
C ILE A 186 19.10 7.31 11.99
N TRP A 187 18.24 7.43 10.97
CA TRP A 187 18.65 7.38 9.58
C TRP A 187 19.58 8.58 9.27
N ASP A 188 20.60 8.38 8.45
CA ASP A 188 21.55 9.44 8.08
C ASP A 188 20.94 10.35 7.00
N GLY A 189 20.36 11.47 7.43
CA GLY A 189 19.69 12.44 6.57
C GLY A 189 18.24 12.06 6.22
N TYR A 190 17.85 12.24 4.94
CA TYR A 190 16.48 12.06 4.51
C TYR A 190 16.11 10.55 4.46
N ASP A 191 15.23 10.12 5.34
CA ASP A 191 14.93 8.72 5.62
C ASP A 191 14.44 7.92 4.40
N THR A 192 13.77 8.57 3.45
CA THR A 192 13.34 7.94 2.20
C THR A 192 14.51 7.37 1.40
N PHE A 193 15.69 8.05 1.42
CA PHE A 193 16.89 7.57 0.75
C PHE A 193 17.46 6.34 1.45
N GLU A 194 17.64 6.42 2.75
CA GLU A 194 18.22 5.36 3.58
C GLU A 194 17.32 4.11 3.66
N GLN A 195 16.01 4.29 3.74
CA GLN A 195 15.03 3.20 3.67
C GLN A 195 15.09 2.48 2.32
N THR A 196 15.29 3.24 1.24
CA THR A 196 15.48 2.69 -0.11
C THR A 196 16.75 1.87 -0.20
N ASP A 197 17.88 2.36 0.32
CA ASP A 197 19.13 1.64 0.31
C ASP A 197 19.06 0.38 1.16
N ALA A 198 18.45 0.44 2.34
CA ALA A 198 18.21 -0.74 3.17
C ALA A 198 17.32 -1.79 2.48
N ALA A 199 16.34 -1.37 1.67
CA ALA A 199 15.50 -2.27 0.90
C ALA A 199 16.29 -2.92 -0.25
N ILE A 200 17.16 -2.17 -0.90
CA ILE A 200 18.04 -2.69 -1.96
C ILE A 200 19.02 -3.72 -1.37
N ASP A 201 19.63 -3.43 -0.23
CA ASP A 201 20.51 -4.37 0.46
C ASP A 201 19.77 -5.68 0.77
N TYR A 202 18.57 -5.59 1.33
CA TYR A 202 17.72 -6.76 1.58
C TYR A 202 17.45 -7.59 0.31
N ILE A 203 17.10 -6.93 -0.80
CA ILE A 203 16.83 -7.58 -2.09
C ILE A 203 18.10 -8.27 -2.62
N VAL A 204 19.24 -7.60 -2.57
CA VAL A 204 20.54 -8.14 -3.05
C VAL A 204 20.96 -9.37 -2.25
N GLU A 205 20.84 -9.33 -0.92
CA GLU A 205 21.14 -10.48 -0.05
C GLU A 205 20.28 -11.70 -0.39
N ARG A 206 19.05 -11.50 -0.86
CA ARG A 206 18.14 -12.60 -1.22
C ARG A 206 18.29 -13.13 -2.64
N LYS A 207 19.17 -12.53 -3.44
CA LYS A 207 19.46 -13.04 -4.81
C LYS A 207 19.86 -14.53 -4.83
N SER A 208 20.58 -14.98 -3.79
CA SER A 208 21.03 -16.37 -3.65
C SER A 208 20.14 -17.20 -2.72
N SER A 209 19.04 -16.64 -2.20
CA SER A 209 18.12 -17.38 -1.35
C SER A 209 17.31 -18.39 -2.16
N LYS A 210 17.08 -19.56 -1.55
CA LYS A 210 16.13 -20.57 -2.08
C LYS A 210 14.67 -20.19 -1.81
N ASN A 211 14.45 -19.33 -0.80
CA ASN A 211 13.14 -18.84 -0.43
C ASN A 211 12.79 -17.58 -1.22
N PRO A 212 11.57 -17.45 -1.73
CA PRO A 212 11.08 -16.16 -2.19
C PRO A 212 10.93 -15.18 -1.02
N PHE A 213 10.94 -13.89 -1.29
CA PHE A 213 10.70 -12.90 -0.25
C PHE A 213 9.33 -12.21 -0.42
N MET A 214 8.76 -11.78 0.70
CA MET A 214 7.66 -10.81 0.77
C MET A 214 8.12 -9.62 1.61
N MET A 215 8.20 -8.42 1.03
CA MET A 215 8.65 -7.22 1.72
C MET A 215 7.66 -6.08 1.55
N ILE A 216 7.45 -5.32 2.63
CA ILE A 216 6.79 -4.02 2.60
C ILE A 216 7.84 -2.94 2.86
N LEU A 217 8.07 -2.06 1.88
CA LEU A 217 8.82 -0.84 2.03
C LEU A 217 7.83 0.30 2.22
N SER A 218 7.74 0.79 3.45
CA SER A 218 6.70 1.69 3.93
C SER A 218 7.27 3.07 4.24
N TYR A 219 7.26 3.94 3.25
CA TYR A 219 7.73 5.32 3.39
C TYR A 219 6.77 6.16 4.25
N GLY A 220 7.33 7.08 5.05
CA GLY A 220 6.56 8.08 5.79
C GLY A 220 6.16 9.30 4.93
N THR A 221 6.81 9.47 3.80
CA THR A 221 6.56 10.54 2.82
C THR A 221 5.55 10.08 1.75
N PRO A 222 4.86 11.01 1.06
CA PRO A 222 4.92 12.48 1.09
C PRO A 222 4.09 13.15 2.20
N HIS A 223 3.73 12.47 3.31
CA HIS A 223 3.00 13.07 4.43
C HIS A 223 3.72 14.33 4.98
N ALA A 224 2.94 15.33 5.40
CA ALA A 224 3.49 16.54 6.01
C ALA A 224 4.47 16.23 7.18
N PRO A 225 5.49 17.07 7.41
CA PRO A 225 5.71 18.46 6.96
C PRO A 225 6.34 18.57 5.55
N TYR A 226 5.69 19.31 4.65
CA TYR A 226 6.10 19.35 3.23
C TYR A 226 7.42 20.11 2.98
N HIS A 227 7.85 20.98 3.90
CA HIS A 227 9.11 21.73 3.79
C HIS A 227 10.37 20.90 4.06
N THR A 228 10.21 19.64 4.48
CA THR A 228 11.33 18.75 4.85
C THR A 228 11.90 17.95 3.68
N ALA A 229 11.28 18.01 2.50
CA ALA A 229 11.86 17.43 1.30
C ALA A 229 13.28 18.01 1.01
N PRO A 230 14.23 17.23 0.47
CA PRO A 230 15.56 17.70 0.17
C PRO A 230 15.57 18.95 -0.74
N LEU A 231 16.50 19.86 -0.52
CA LEU A 231 16.53 21.16 -1.20
C LEU A 231 16.55 21.03 -2.72
N GLU A 232 17.28 20.05 -3.26
CA GLU A 232 17.37 19.77 -4.69
C GLU A 232 16.00 19.47 -5.32
N TYR A 233 15.11 18.77 -4.60
CA TYR A 233 13.74 18.50 -5.05
C TYR A 233 12.85 19.72 -4.86
N ARG A 234 12.95 20.42 -3.72
CA ARG A 234 12.16 21.64 -3.48
C ARG A 234 12.41 22.72 -4.53
N ASN A 235 13.65 22.85 -5.03
CA ASN A 235 14.03 23.81 -6.07
C ASN A 235 13.41 23.49 -7.45
N ARG A 236 12.83 22.30 -7.65
CA ARG A 236 12.13 21.94 -8.90
C ARG A 236 10.72 22.55 -8.96
N PHE A 237 10.14 22.95 -7.83
CA PHE A 237 8.74 23.40 -7.74
C PHE A 237 8.63 24.84 -7.28
N ASP A 238 8.26 25.72 -8.22
CA ASP A 238 7.94 27.11 -7.97
C ASP A 238 6.46 27.21 -7.55
N GLN A 239 6.20 27.61 -6.30
CA GLN A 239 4.84 27.71 -5.77
C GLN A 239 3.91 28.58 -6.62
N GLU A 240 4.44 29.63 -7.29
CA GLU A 240 3.63 30.52 -8.13
C GLU A 240 3.12 29.84 -9.41
N LYS A 241 3.77 28.77 -9.85
CA LYS A 241 3.42 28.01 -11.03
C LYS A 241 2.45 26.86 -10.73
N ILE A 242 2.23 26.53 -9.45
CA ILE A 242 1.34 25.44 -9.06
C ILE A 242 -0.09 25.71 -9.52
N GLN A 243 -0.63 24.79 -10.31
CA GLN A 243 -2.01 24.80 -10.76
C GLN A 243 -2.89 24.09 -9.71
N LEU A 244 -3.80 24.87 -9.12
CA LEU A 244 -4.70 24.33 -8.09
C LEU A 244 -5.90 23.61 -8.72
N ARG A 245 -6.42 22.62 -7.99
CA ARG A 245 -7.69 22.00 -8.33
C ARG A 245 -8.82 23.02 -8.15
N LYS A 246 -9.88 22.87 -8.96
CA LYS A 246 -11.02 23.83 -9.00
C LYS A 246 -11.81 23.92 -7.69
N ASN A 247 -11.68 22.91 -6.82
CA ASN A 247 -12.34 22.85 -5.51
C ASN A 247 -11.51 23.44 -4.35
N VAL A 248 -10.40 24.13 -4.65
CA VAL A 248 -9.64 24.90 -3.66
C VAL A 248 -10.21 26.32 -3.60
N PRO A 249 -10.78 26.76 -2.45
CA PRO A 249 -11.36 28.10 -2.33
C PRO A 249 -10.29 29.19 -2.33
N ASP A 250 -10.63 30.38 -2.81
CA ASP A 250 -9.71 31.51 -2.95
C ASP A 250 -8.94 31.84 -1.67
N SER A 251 -9.60 31.72 -0.51
CA SER A 251 -9.00 32.02 0.79
C SER A 251 -7.85 31.09 1.19
N LEU A 252 -7.70 29.95 0.51
CA LEU A 252 -6.65 28.96 0.80
C LEU A 252 -5.62 28.81 -0.31
N GLN A 253 -5.77 29.49 -1.43
CA GLN A 253 -4.92 29.29 -2.63
C GLN A 253 -3.43 29.48 -2.35
N GLU A 254 -3.04 30.56 -1.65
CA GLU A 254 -1.63 30.82 -1.33
C GLU A 254 -1.02 29.70 -0.48
N ARG A 255 -1.72 29.30 0.57
CA ARG A 255 -1.28 28.20 1.44
C ARG A 255 -1.23 26.87 0.69
N ALA A 256 -2.26 26.57 -0.12
CA ALA A 256 -2.33 25.35 -0.89
C ALA A 256 -1.20 25.23 -1.91
N LYS A 257 -0.86 26.32 -2.62
CA LYS A 257 0.28 26.35 -3.56
C LYS A 257 1.59 26.06 -2.85
N LYS A 258 1.84 26.71 -1.71
CA LYS A 258 3.05 26.47 -0.90
C LYS A 258 3.15 25.02 -0.42
N ASP A 259 2.07 24.47 0.12
CA ASP A 259 2.05 23.11 0.64
C ASP A 259 2.18 22.08 -0.49
N LEU A 260 1.52 22.31 -1.64
CA LEU A 260 1.65 21.47 -2.83
C LEU A 260 3.05 21.47 -3.42
N ALA A 261 3.74 22.61 -3.48
CA ALA A 261 5.12 22.67 -3.97
C ALA A 261 6.04 21.74 -3.15
N GLY A 262 5.93 21.76 -1.82
CA GLY A 262 6.67 20.84 -0.96
C GLY A 262 6.22 19.39 -1.05
N TYR A 263 4.92 19.14 -1.19
CA TYR A 263 4.33 17.82 -1.40
C TYR A 263 4.85 17.17 -2.69
N TYR A 264 4.87 17.91 -3.80
CA TYR A 264 5.43 17.44 -5.07
C TYR A 264 6.94 17.22 -5.01
N ALA A 265 7.65 17.99 -4.17
CA ALA A 265 9.08 17.77 -3.94
C ALA A 265 9.34 16.41 -3.26
N HIS A 266 8.52 16.01 -2.27
CA HIS A 266 8.58 14.67 -1.70
C HIS A 266 8.24 13.59 -2.73
N ILE A 267 7.21 13.84 -3.56
CA ILE A 267 6.79 12.90 -4.63
C ILE A 267 7.92 12.67 -5.63
N ALA A 268 8.58 13.73 -6.08
CA ALA A 268 9.71 13.61 -7.02
C ALA A 268 10.89 12.82 -6.42
N ALA A 269 11.18 13.03 -5.12
CA ALA A 269 12.18 12.24 -4.42
C ALA A 269 11.80 10.75 -4.30
N LEU A 270 10.53 10.48 -3.99
CA LEU A 270 10.01 9.12 -3.94
C LEU A 270 10.04 8.42 -5.31
N ASP A 271 9.67 9.13 -6.38
CA ASP A 271 9.73 8.58 -7.74
C ASP A 271 11.14 8.15 -8.12
N ASP A 272 12.16 9.01 -7.86
CA ASP A 272 13.56 8.69 -8.08
C ASP A 272 13.99 7.45 -7.25
N MET A 273 13.55 7.33 -6.00
CA MET A 273 13.88 6.19 -5.12
C MET A 273 13.18 4.90 -5.55
N ILE A 274 11.94 4.97 -5.98
CA ILE A 274 11.22 3.83 -6.57
C ILE A 274 11.93 3.37 -7.85
N GLY A 275 12.37 4.32 -8.68
CA GLY A 275 13.20 4.04 -9.85
C GLY A 275 14.50 3.30 -9.50
N LYS A 276 15.17 3.69 -8.40
CA LYS A 276 16.38 3.05 -7.89
C LYS A 276 16.12 1.59 -7.47
N VAL A 277 15.01 1.31 -6.78
CA VAL A 277 14.60 -0.06 -6.40
C VAL A 277 14.31 -0.92 -7.63
N ILE A 278 13.53 -0.40 -8.57
CA ILE A 278 13.17 -1.12 -9.81
C ILE A 278 14.42 -1.42 -10.64
N LYS A 279 15.33 -0.45 -10.76
CA LYS A 279 16.62 -0.64 -11.44
C LYS A 279 17.42 -1.77 -10.79
N ASN A 280 17.52 -1.78 -9.47
CA ASN A 280 18.25 -2.83 -8.74
C ASN A 280 17.62 -4.21 -8.95
N LEU A 281 16.29 -4.34 -8.89
CA LEU A 281 15.59 -5.60 -9.20
C LEU A 281 15.94 -6.10 -10.60
N LYS A 282 16.02 -5.22 -11.60
CA LYS A 282 16.42 -5.57 -12.98
C LYS A 282 17.89 -6.02 -13.06
N GLU A 283 18.81 -5.26 -12.47
CA GLU A 283 20.23 -5.55 -12.44
C GLU A 283 20.57 -6.83 -11.67
N SER A 284 19.82 -7.14 -10.61
CA SER A 284 19.95 -8.40 -9.86
C SER A 284 19.31 -9.60 -10.55
N GLY A 285 18.52 -9.40 -11.62
CA GLY A 285 17.78 -10.44 -12.33
C GLY A 285 16.54 -10.96 -11.59
N GLN A 286 16.04 -10.20 -10.59
CA GLN A 286 14.88 -10.60 -9.79
C GLN A 286 13.57 -9.95 -10.27
N PHE A 287 13.63 -8.93 -11.12
CA PHE A 287 12.46 -8.17 -11.59
C PHE A 287 11.40 -9.09 -12.21
N GLU A 288 11.80 -9.96 -13.14
CA GLU A 288 10.89 -10.86 -13.87
C GLU A 288 10.26 -11.96 -12.99
N ASN A 289 10.66 -12.03 -11.71
CA ASN A 289 10.08 -12.94 -10.72
C ASN A 289 9.51 -12.21 -9.51
N THR A 290 9.27 -10.91 -9.58
CA THR A 290 8.77 -10.11 -8.46
C THR A 290 7.45 -9.45 -8.81
N ILE A 291 6.40 -9.69 -8.03
CA ILE A 291 5.17 -8.90 -8.05
C ILE A 291 5.47 -7.59 -7.30
N ILE A 292 5.22 -6.45 -7.93
CA ILE A 292 5.41 -5.14 -7.29
C ILE A 292 4.04 -4.46 -7.16
N VAL A 293 3.69 -4.07 -5.94
CA VAL A 293 2.51 -3.24 -5.67
C VAL A 293 2.99 -1.86 -5.28
N PHE A 294 2.47 -0.82 -5.93
CA PHE A 294 2.65 0.57 -5.50
C PHE A 294 1.31 1.14 -5.07
N THR A 295 1.24 1.67 -3.84
CA THR A 295 0.03 2.29 -3.30
C THR A 295 0.36 3.29 -2.18
N ALA A 296 -0.69 3.97 -1.69
CA ALA A 296 -0.64 4.84 -0.51
C ALA A 296 -1.72 4.44 0.49
N ASP A 297 -1.53 4.79 1.76
CA ASP A 297 -2.50 4.48 2.81
C ASP A 297 -3.74 5.40 2.78
N HIS A 298 -3.63 6.61 2.27
CA HIS A 298 -4.70 7.57 1.99
C HIS A 298 -4.14 8.74 1.17
N GLY A 299 -5.02 9.62 0.71
CA GLY A 299 -4.62 10.86 0.06
C GLY A 299 -4.49 12.05 1.01
N ASP A 300 -4.51 13.27 0.44
CA ASP A 300 -4.49 14.54 1.14
C ASP A 300 -5.34 15.58 0.41
N LEU A 301 -6.18 16.29 1.16
CA LEU A 301 -7.05 17.33 0.63
C LEU A 301 -6.26 18.56 0.12
N LEU A 302 -5.18 18.96 0.79
CA LEU A 302 -4.27 20.05 0.37
C LEU A 302 -5.02 21.31 -0.10
N GLY A 303 -6.03 21.74 0.67
CA GLY A 303 -6.86 22.91 0.37
C GLY A 303 -8.14 22.60 -0.39
N SER A 304 -8.27 21.43 -1.03
CA SER A 304 -9.52 21.01 -1.68
C SER A 304 -10.66 20.99 -0.67
N HIS A 305 -11.84 21.44 -1.08
CA HIS A 305 -13.04 21.59 -0.24
C HIS A 305 -12.85 22.48 1.00
N GLY A 306 -11.86 23.38 0.98
CA GLY A 306 -11.53 24.22 2.13
C GLY A 306 -10.82 23.48 3.28
N ALA A 307 -10.27 22.28 3.02
CA ALA A 307 -9.81 21.37 4.03
C ALA A 307 -8.38 20.83 3.75
N TYR A 308 -7.79 20.18 4.74
CA TYR A 308 -6.45 19.59 4.69
C TYR A 308 -6.47 18.18 5.25
N LYS A 309 -5.46 17.38 4.84
CA LYS A 309 -5.22 16.01 5.28
C LYS A 309 -6.33 15.04 4.81
N LYS A 310 -6.89 14.20 5.69
CA LYS A 310 -7.68 13.00 5.40
C LYS A 310 -8.89 12.86 6.31
N GLN A 311 -9.47 11.68 6.44
CA GLN A 311 -10.69 11.32 7.21
C GLN A 311 -12.01 11.78 6.55
N GLN A 312 -11.99 12.16 5.29
CA GLN A 312 -13.17 12.65 4.56
C GLN A 312 -13.46 11.75 3.36
N PRO A 313 -14.72 11.66 2.88
CA PRO A 313 -15.08 10.79 1.76
C PRO A 313 -14.78 11.41 0.38
N TYR A 314 -14.05 12.53 0.33
CA TYR A 314 -13.68 13.19 -0.91
C TYR A 314 -12.57 12.44 -1.65
N GLU A 315 -12.54 12.59 -2.99
CA GLU A 315 -11.59 11.92 -3.88
C GLU A 315 -10.12 12.15 -3.47
N GLU A 316 -9.77 13.36 -3.06
CA GLU A 316 -8.40 13.70 -2.67
C GLU A 316 -7.96 13.05 -1.35
N SER A 317 -8.91 12.70 -0.50
CA SER A 317 -8.66 11.99 0.77
C SER A 317 -8.71 10.48 0.62
N ALA A 318 -9.70 9.96 -0.12
CA ALA A 318 -10.02 8.55 -0.14
C ALA A 318 -9.37 7.78 -1.31
N ARG A 319 -9.20 8.40 -2.50
CA ARG A 319 -8.64 7.72 -3.66
C ARG A 319 -7.13 7.72 -3.63
N VAL A 320 -6.54 6.52 -3.79
CA VAL A 320 -5.10 6.27 -3.73
C VAL A 320 -4.57 5.70 -5.04
N PRO A 321 -3.28 5.90 -5.38
CA PRO A 321 -2.67 5.18 -6.49
C PRO A 321 -2.64 3.68 -6.18
N MET A 322 -2.82 2.83 -7.21
CA MET A 322 -2.79 1.38 -7.04
C MET A 322 -2.31 0.72 -8.33
N LEU A 323 -1.04 0.33 -8.33
CA LEU A 323 -0.40 -0.39 -9.43
C LEU A 323 -0.02 -1.79 -8.99
N TYR A 324 -0.25 -2.78 -9.86
CA TYR A 324 0.26 -4.14 -9.73
C TYR A 324 1.12 -4.45 -10.95
N TYR A 325 2.46 -4.40 -10.82
CA TYR A 325 3.32 -5.05 -11.79
C TYR A 325 3.29 -6.56 -11.51
N ILE A 326 2.94 -7.31 -12.54
CA ILE A 326 2.76 -8.76 -12.45
C ILE A 326 3.69 -9.41 -13.46
N PRO A 327 4.59 -10.33 -13.03
CA PRO A 327 5.48 -11.05 -13.93
C PRO A 327 4.74 -11.73 -15.09
N GLU A 328 5.31 -11.66 -16.30
CA GLU A 328 4.70 -12.17 -17.53
C GLU A 328 4.29 -13.65 -17.43
N LYS A 329 5.04 -14.45 -16.66
CA LYS A 329 4.73 -15.86 -16.41
C LYS A 329 3.34 -16.11 -15.81
N LEU A 330 2.74 -15.12 -15.14
CA LEU A 330 1.38 -15.19 -14.59
C LEU A 330 0.30 -14.86 -15.63
N LYS A 331 0.67 -14.42 -16.83
CA LYS A 331 -0.21 -14.19 -17.98
C LYS A 331 -1.37 -13.24 -17.73
N ILE A 332 -1.15 -12.21 -16.91
CA ILE A 332 -2.08 -11.12 -16.66
C ILE A 332 -1.61 -9.89 -17.42
N ALA A 333 -2.45 -9.37 -18.31
CA ALA A 333 -2.10 -8.23 -19.14
C ALA A 333 -2.11 -6.93 -18.34
N ALA A 334 -1.09 -6.10 -18.56
CA ALA A 334 -1.05 -4.72 -18.08
C ALA A 334 -2.22 -3.90 -18.67
N GLY A 335 -2.50 -2.77 -18.04
CA GLY A 335 -3.50 -1.79 -18.48
C GLY A 335 -4.42 -1.34 -17.36
N GLU A 336 -5.23 -0.34 -17.68
CA GLU A 336 -6.16 0.26 -16.72
C GLU A 336 -7.31 -0.67 -16.36
N ARG A 337 -7.75 -0.57 -15.11
CA ARG A 337 -8.91 -1.28 -14.55
C ARG A 337 -9.81 -0.28 -13.84
N GLU A 338 -11.11 -0.32 -14.16
CA GLU A 338 -12.10 0.58 -13.59
C GLU A 338 -12.66 0.10 -12.24
N ALA A 339 -12.37 -1.14 -11.83
CA ALA A 339 -12.89 -1.69 -10.58
C ALA A 339 -12.45 -0.89 -9.35
N LEU A 340 -13.33 -0.86 -8.36
CA LEU A 340 -13.14 -0.22 -7.06
C LEU A 340 -12.43 -1.20 -6.11
N MET A 341 -11.11 -1.08 -6.01
CA MET A 341 -10.31 -1.89 -5.07
C MET A 341 -10.13 -1.14 -3.75
N ASN A 342 -10.34 -1.83 -2.63
CA ASN A 342 -10.21 -1.26 -1.28
C ASN A 342 -8.97 -1.81 -0.56
N SER A 343 -8.62 -1.23 0.57
CA SER A 343 -7.46 -1.62 1.39
C SER A 343 -7.46 -3.09 1.82
N GLU A 344 -8.60 -3.63 2.21
CA GLU A 344 -8.77 -5.03 2.61
C GLU A 344 -8.61 -6.04 1.47
N ASP A 345 -8.72 -5.60 0.21
CA ASP A 345 -8.62 -6.45 -0.98
C ASP A 345 -7.16 -6.77 -1.37
N ILE A 346 -6.19 -6.02 -0.82
CA ILE A 346 -4.77 -6.16 -1.19
C ILE A 346 -4.23 -7.52 -0.76
N MET A 347 -4.47 -7.92 0.49
CA MET A 347 -3.97 -9.20 1.03
C MET A 347 -4.49 -10.41 0.24
N PRO A 348 -5.82 -10.63 0.05
CA PRO A 348 -6.31 -11.79 -0.67
C PRO A 348 -5.84 -11.82 -2.13
N THR A 349 -5.75 -10.66 -2.79
CA THR A 349 -5.24 -10.57 -4.16
C THR A 349 -3.77 -10.98 -4.26
N LEU A 350 -2.91 -10.53 -3.33
CA LEU A 350 -1.50 -10.94 -3.31
C LEU A 350 -1.33 -12.43 -3.01
N LEU A 351 -2.10 -12.97 -2.05
CA LEU A 351 -2.08 -14.40 -1.74
C LEU A 351 -2.49 -15.23 -2.97
N SER A 352 -3.57 -14.84 -3.63
CA SER A 352 -4.06 -15.51 -4.84
C SER A 352 -3.03 -15.46 -5.98
N LEU A 353 -2.41 -14.31 -6.25
CA LEU A 353 -1.35 -14.17 -7.25
C LEU A 353 -0.14 -15.08 -6.97
N CYS A 354 0.13 -15.37 -5.71
CA CYS A 354 1.18 -16.30 -5.28
C CYS A 354 0.70 -17.76 -5.16
N ASN A 355 -0.56 -18.07 -5.52
CA ASN A 355 -1.21 -19.38 -5.34
C ASN A 355 -1.21 -19.85 -3.87
N ILE A 356 -1.36 -18.92 -2.93
CA ILE A 356 -1.47 -19.17 -1.49
C ILE A 356 -2.95 -19.15 -1.10
N PRO A 357 -3.44 -20.14 -0.32
CA PRO A 357 -4.82 -20.13 0.16
C PRO A 357 -5.14 -18.87 0.99
N ILE A 358 -6.29 -18.28 0.72
CA ILE A 358 -6.81 -17.12 1.44
C ILE A 358 -7.43 -17.62 2.76
N PRO A 359 -7.01 -17.07 3.91
CA PRO A 359 -7.60 -17.44 5.20
C PRO A 359 -9.09 -17.07 5.31
N ASP A 360 -9.89 -17.87 6.05
CA ASP A 360 -11.31 -17.62 6.28
C ASP A 360 -11.60 -16.30 7.03
N THR A 361 -10.62 -15.75 7.71
CA THR A 361 -10.73 -14.47 8.43
C THR A 361 -10.71 -13.25 7.51
N VAL A 362 -10.33 -13.41 6.23
CA VAL A 362 -10.25 -12.35 5.25
C VAL A 362 -11.65 -11.98 4.75
N GLU A 363 -11.94 -10.68 4.72
CA GLU A 363 -13.21 -10.12 4.24
C GLU A 363 -13.09 -9.44 2.88
N GLY A 364 -11.85 -9.09 2.49
CA GLY A 364 -11.54 -8.47 1.20
C GLY A 364 -11.75 -9.42 0.03
N LEU A 365 -11.90 -8.85 -1.16
CA LEU A 365 -12.12 -9.59 -2.40
C LEU A 365 -10.78 -9.93 -3.07
N ASP A 366 -10.71 -11.11 -3.71
CA ASP A 366 -9.62 -11.49 -4.59
C ASP A 366 -9.83 -10.90 -6.00
N TYR A 367 -8.95 -9.97 -6.40
CA TYR A 367 -9.02 -9.32 -7.72
C TYR A 367 -8.27 -10.08 -8.82
N ARG A 368 -7.57 -11.17 -8.54
CA ARG A 368 -6.88 -11.95 -9.57
C ARG A 368 -7.82 -12.44 -10.67
N PRO A 369 -9.00 -13.06 -10.40
CA PRO A 369 -9.92 -13.48 -11.46
C PRO A 369 -10.38 -12.33 -12.36
N TYR A 370 -10.61 -11.15 -11.77
CA TYR A 370 -10.94 -9.94 -12.51
C TYR A 370 -9.77 -9.45 -13.39
N MET A 371 -8.54 -9.44 -12.86
CA MET A 371 -7.34 -9.09 -13.65
C MET A 371 -7.13 -10.04 -14.82
N GLU A 372 -7.45 -11.32 -14.65
CA GLU A 372 -7.39 -12.35 -15.69
C GLU A 372 -8.55 -12.28 -16.70
N GLY A 373 -9.52 -11.39 -16.49
CA GLY A 373 -10.70 -11.24 -17.36
C GLY A 373 -11.71 -12.39 -17.24
N LYS A 374 -11.67 -13.15 -16.16
CA LYS A 374 -12.54 -14.32 -15.92
C LYS A 374 -13.84 -13.97 -15.20
N GLU A 375 -13.83 -12.96 -14.36
CA GLU A 375 -14.96 -12.58 -13.51
C GLU A 375 -15.17 -11.06 -13.51
N SER A 376 -16.42 -10.62 -13.34
CA SER A 376 -16.73 -9.25 -12.94
C SER A 376 -16.63 -9.13 -11.43
N ILE A 377 -16.21 -7.97 -10.93
CA ILE A 377 -16.13 -7.70 -9.51
C ILE A 377 -17.15 -6.64 -9.12
N GLY A 378 -17.48 -6.56 -7.83
CA GLY A 378 -18.49 -5.63 -7.32
C GLY A 378 -18.24 -4.17 -7.75
N HIS A 379 -19.34 -3.47 -8.06
CA HIS A 379 -19.33 -2.11 -8.60
C HIS A 379 -19.41 -1.02 -7.52
N ALA A 380 -19.33 -1.39 -6.25
CA ALA A 380 -19.41 -0.47 -5.13
C ALA A 380 -18.55 -0.90 -3.95
N THR A 381 -17.97 0.09 -3.25
CA THR A 381 -17.15 -0.13 -2.05
C THR A 381 -17.54 0.84 -0.93
N LEU A 382 -17.20 0.48 0.32
CA LEU A 382 -17.48 1.30 1.49
C LEU A 382 -16.34 2.29 1.77
N LEU A 383 -16.71 3.52 2.14
CA LEU A 383 -15.83 4.48 2.80
C LEU A 383 -16.40 4.78 4.19
N THR A 384 -15.55 4.84 5.20
CA THR A 384 -15.99 4.98 6.58
C THR A 384 -15.15 5.99 7.36
N CYS A 385 -15.78 6.65 8.33
CA CYS A 385 -15.13 7.27 9.46
C CYS A 385 -15.90 6.84 10.72
N VAL A 386 -15.28 5.99 11.54
CA VAL A 386 -15.93 5.47 12.75
C VAL A 386 -15.93 6.53 13.83
N GLN A 387 -14.77 7.13 14.09
CA GLN A 387 -14.60 8.23 15.03
C GLN A 387 -13.65 9.27 14.42
N PRO A 388 -14.11 10.49 14.15
CA PRO A 388 -13.23 11.58 13.76
C PRO A 388 -12.34 12.01 14.94
N PHE A 389 -11.03 12.16 14.68
CA PHE A 389 -10.03 12.49 15.71
C PHE A 389 -8.97 13.46 15.19
N GLY A 390 -8.12 13.96 16.09
CA GLY A 390 -7.06 14.91 15.75
C GLY A 390 -7.63 16.18 15.12
N GLN A 391 -7.14 16.59 13.95
CA GLN A 391 -7.60 17.78 13.23
C GLN A 391 -9.06 17.72 12.75
N TRP A 392 -9.71 16.57 12.85
CA TRP A 392 -11.11 16.37 12.46
C TRP A 392 -12.01 16.03 13.66
N ASN A 393 -11.53 16.23 14.90
CA ASN A 393 -12.37 15.96 16.06
C ASN A 393 -13.67 16.81 16.01
N LYS A 394 -14.75 16.24 16.55
CA LYS A 394 -16.08 16.87 16.52
C LYS A 394 -16.13 18.22 17.24
N VAL A 395 -15.42 18.31 18.35
CA VAL A 395 -15.51 19.46 19.27
C VAL A 395 -14.93 20.73 18.65
N GLN A 396 -13.77 20.60 18.00
CA GLN A 396 -13.02 21.77 17.52
C GLN A 396 -13.19 22.02 16.02
N HIS A 397 -13.44 20.97 15.23
CA HIS A 397 -13.36 21.03 13.76
C HIS A 397 -14.61 20.48 13.05
N GLY A 398 -15.68 20.16 13.80
CA GLY A 398 -16.94 19.69 13.21
C GLY A 398 -16.83 18.37 12.41
N GLY A 399 -15.86 17.52 12.75
CA GLY A 399 -15.72 16.20 12.16
C GLY A 399 -16.95 15.34 12.38
N ARG A 400 -17.15 14.33 11.53
CA ARG A 400 -18.34 13.48 11.55
C ARG A 400 -17.98 12.02 11.50
N GLU A 401 -18.75 11.22 12.20
CA GLU A 401 -18.88 9.82 11.84
C GLU A 401 -19.71 9.72 10.57
N TYR A 402 -19.21 8.98 9.59
CA TYR A 402 -19.97 8.74 8.37
C TYR A 402 -19.80 7.31 7.87
N ARG A 403 -20.77 6.88 7.08
CA ARG A 403 -20.69 5.72 6.21
C ARG A 403 -21.03 6.17 4.81
N ALA A 404 -20.23 5.73 3.85
CA ALA A 404 -20.42 6.08 2.46
C ALA A 404 -20.32 4.86 1.56
N ILE A 405 -21.09 4.88 0.47
CA ILE A 405 -20.93 3.97 -0.65
C ILE A 405 -20.35 4.74 -1.84
N LYS A 406 -19.27 4.19 -2.38
CA LYS A 406 -18.67 4.70 -3.61
C LYS A 406 -18.92 3.69 -4.73
N THR A 407 -19.48 4.18 -5.82
CA THR A 407 -19.60 3.48 -7.10
C THR A 407 -18.64 4.08 -8.12
N LEU A 408 -18.59 3.57 -9.34
CA LEU A 408 -17.81 4.19 -10.41
C LEU A 408 -18.29 5.61 -10.73
N GLN A 409 -19.58 5.88 -10.59
CA GLN A 409 -20.15 7.19 -10.90
C GLN A 409 -20.38 8.05 -9.66
N TYR A 410 -20.88 7.47 -8.56
CA TYR A 410 -21.36 8.25 -7.42
C TYR A 410 -20.55 8.00 -6.16
N THR A 411 -20.42 9.05 -5.34
CA THR A 411 -20.04 8.95 -3.93
C THR A 411 -21.22 9.47 -3.10
N TYR A 412 -21.85 8.57 -2.31
CA TYR A 412 -22.91 8.92 -1.40
C TYR A 412 -22.48 8.65 0.03
N ALA A 413 -22.64 9.63 0.90
CA ALA A 413 -22.32 9.52 2.33
C ALA A 413 -23.51 9.98 3.18
N ARG A 414 -23.74 9.27 4.30
CA ARG A 414 -24.60 9.73 5.38
C ARG A 414 -23.82 9.82 6.70
N ASP A 415 -24.17 10.77 7.52
CA ASP A 415 -23.74 10.85 8.92
C ASP A 415 -24.83 10.26 9.87
N LEU A 416 -24.65 10.40 11.17
CA LEU A 416 -25.63 9.91 12.15
C LEU A 416 -27.00 10.62 12.09
N ASN A 417 -27.10 11.76 11.38
CA ASN A 417 -28.34 12.54 11.22
C ASN A 417 -29.04 12.28 9.87
N GLY A 418 -28.43 11.52 8.97
CA GLY A 418 -28.98 11.16 7.66
C GLY A 418 -28.07 11.52 6.48
N PRO A 419 -28.64 11.68 5.26
CA PRO A 419 -27.89 12.01 4.07
C PRO A 419 -27.03 13.26 4.23
N TRP A 420 -25.74 13.17 3.88
CA TRP A 420 -24.79 14.28 4.03
C TRP A 420 -24.19 14.75 2.71
N LEU A 421 -23.65 13.82 1.91
CA LEU A 421 -23.00 14.13 0.63
C LEU A 421 -23.49 13.19 -0.48
N LEU A 422 -23.71 13.74 -1.67
CA LEU A 422 -23.93 12.99 -2.90
C LEU A 422 -23.22 13.71 -4.04
N PHE A 423 -22.26 13.05 -4.70
CA PHE A 423 -21.53 13.59 -5.84
C PHE A 423 -21.62 12.66 -7.04
N ASP A 424 -21.74 13.22 -8.25
CA ASP A 424 -21.54 12.54 -9.52
C ASP A 424 -20.09 12.71 -9.96
N ASN A 425 -19.24 11.74 -9.68
CA ASN A 425 -17.80 11.81 -9.92
C ASN A 425 -17.42 11.86 -11.41
N ILE A 426 -18.33 11.48 -12.31
CA ILE A 426 -18.11 11.55 -13.76
C ILE A 426 -18.37 12.95 -14.27
N ASN A 427 -19.52 13.53 -13.93
CA ASN A 427 -19.94 14.85 -14.40
C ASN A 427 -19.35 15.99 -13.54
N ASP A 428 -19.00 15.70 -12.29
CA ASP A 428 -18.36 16.62 -11.35
C ASP A 428 -17.13 15.96 -10.69
N PRO A 429 -16.01 15.77 -11.39
CA PRO A 429 -14.82 15.09 -10.87
C PRO A 429 -14.10 15.88 -9.79
N TYR A 430 -14.49 17.11 -9.51
CA TYR A 430 -14.01 17.94 -8.42
C TYR A 430 -14.97 18.00 -7.23
N GLN A 431 -16.11 17.29 -7.30
CA GLN A 431 -17.11 17.22 -6.24
C GLN A 431 -17.54 18.60 -5.70
N LEU A 432 -17.81 19.54 -6.64
CA LEU A 432 -18.20 20.93 -6.35
C LEU A 432 -19.66 21.07 -5.92
N PHE A 433 -20.53 20.19 -6.42
CA PHE A 433 -21.97 20.29 -6.26
C PHE A 433 -22.50 19.11 -5.44
N ASN A 434 -22.83 19.36 -4.17
CA ASN A 434 -23.52 18.37 -3.36
C ASN A 434 -24.98 18.24 -3.82
N LEU A 435 -25.36 17.04 -4.25
CA LEU A 435 -26.65 16.72 -4.84
C LEU A 435 -27.67 16.20 -3.81
N VAL A 436 -27.34 16.14 -2.52
CA VAL A 436 -28.28 15.74 -1.46
C VAL A 436 -29.47 16.71 -1.45
N GLY A 437 -30.69 16.17 -1.52
CA GLY A 437 -31.93 16.93 -1.55
C GLY A 437 -32.27 17.59 -2.90
N ASN A 438 -31.48 17.36 -3.94
CA ASN A 438 -31.83 17.77 -5.30
C ASN A 438 -32.91 16.85 -5.89
N GLU A 439 -34.07 17.38 -6.24
CA GLU A 439 -35.21 16.61 -6.76
C GLU A 439 -34.87 15.75 -7.98
N GLY A 440 -33.96 16.22 -8.85
CA GLY A 440 -33.49 15.49 -10.04
C GLY A 440 -32.66 14.23 -9.68
N TYR A 441 -32.17 14.11 -8.45
CA TYR A 441 -31.33 12.99 -7.97
C TYR A 441 -31.98 12.15 -6.88
N THR A 442 -33.24 12.36 -6.54
CA THR A 442 -33.96 11.63 -5.49
C THR A 442 -33.89 10.12 -5.69
N THR A 443 -34.17 9.64 -6.90
CA THR A 443 -34.11 8.19 -7.22
C THR A 443 -32.70 7.62 -7.05
N VAL A 444 -31.67 8.36 -7.48
CA VAL A 444 -30.25 7.96 -7.33
C VAL A 444 -29.88 7.90 -5.84
N GLN A 445 -30.25 8.92 -5.07
CA GLN A 445 -29.99 8.98 -3.63
C GLN A 445 -30.64 7.80 -2.90
N ASP A 446 -31.92 7.51 -3.18
CA ASP A 446 -32.66 6.41 -2.57
C ASP A 446 -32.05 5.04 -2.92
N GLU A 447 -31.57 4.86 -4.13
CA GLU A 447 -30.91 3.62 -4.54
C GLU A 447 -29.56 3.45 -3.84
N LEU A 448 -28.74 4.49 -3.74
CA LEU A 448 -27.46 4.47 -3.04
C LEU A 448 -27.62 4.28 -1.53
N GLU A 449 -28.67 4.86 -0.93
CA GLU A 449 -29.02 4.63 0.48
C GLU A 449 -29.40 3.17 0.74
N LYS A 450 -30.19 2.55 -0.15
CA LYS A 450 -30.52 1.14 -0.08
C LYS A 450 -29.26 0.26 -0.19
N GLN A 451 -28.39 0.54 -1.15
CA GLN A 451 -27.12 -0.17 -1.32
C GLN A 451 -26.23 -0.02 -0.07
N LEU A 452 -26.08 1.21 0.44
CA LEU A 452 -25.32 1.46 1.65
C LEU A 452 -25.89 0.69 2.85
N SER A 453 -27.20 0.80 3.10
CA SER A 453 -27.87 0.11 4.19
C SER A 453 -27.74 -1.41 4.10
N HIS A 454 -27.82 -1.97 2.88
CA HIS A 454 -27.60 -3.39 2.66
C HIS A 454 -26.16 -3.80 3.00
N ARG A 455 -25.16 -3.06 2.53
CA ARG A 455 -23.74 -3.32 2.82
C ARG A 455 -23.41 -3.22 4.30
N LEU A 456 -23.95 -2.24 5.01
CA LEU A 456 -23.76 -2.11 6.47
C LEU A 456 -24.34 -3.33 7.20
N LYS A 457 -25.50 -3.80 6.77
CA LYS A 457 -26.10 -5.01 7.34
C LYS A 457 -25.27 -6.27 7.06
N GLU A 458 -24.77 -6.44 5.83
CA GLU A 458 -23.89 -7.57 5.47
C GLU A 458 -22.59 -7.59 6.29
N THR A 459 -22.04 -6.41 6.57
CA THR A 459 -20.79 -6.26 7.32
C THR A 459 -20.99 -6.17 8.83
N GLY A 460 -22.23 -6.21 9.32
CA GLY A 460 -22.56 -6.10 10.75
C GLY A 460 -22.27 -4.72 11.36
N ASP A 461 -22.18 -3.69 10.52
CA ASP A 461 -21.94 -2.32 10.99
C ASP A 461 -23.27 -1.65 11.38
N GLU A 462 -23.48 -1.52 12.68
CA GLU A 462 -24.69 -0.90 13.27
C GLU A 462 -24.71 0.63 13.11
N PHE A 463 -23.62 1.22 12.65
CA PHE A 463 -23.40 2.66 12.54
C PHE A 463 -23.74 3.41 13.83
N LEU A 464 -23.17 2.95 14.94
CA LEU A 464 -23.26 3.63 16.23
C LEU A 464 -22.39 4.89 16.27
N PRO A 465 -22.62 5.81 17.21
CA PRO A 465 -21.66 6.87 17.52
C PRO A 465 -20.27 6.32 17.81
N GLY A 466 -19.23 6.97 17.30
CA GLY A 466 -17.84 6.46 17.38
C GLY A 466 -17.37 6.18 18.81
N MET A 467 -17.81 6.99 19.78
CA MET A 467 -17.50 6.76 21.20
C MET A 467 -18.06 5.44 21.75
N GLU A 468 -19.13 4.89 21.19
CA GLU A 468 -19.64 3.56 21.57
C GLU A 468 -18.69 2.45 21.12
N TYR A 469 -18.13 2.57 19.91
CA TYR A 469 -17.08 1.65 19.43
C TYR A 469 -15.81 1.78 20.29
N ILE A 470 -15.35 3.00 20.62
CA ILE A 470 -14.20 3.23 21.50
C ILE A 470 -14.41 2.53 22.84
N LYS A 471 -15.57 2.70 23.45
CA LYS A 471 -15.94 2.05 24.71
C LYS A 471 -15.97 0.52 24.58
N LYS A 472 -16.55 0.00 23.49
CA LYS A 472 -16.61 -1.44 23.19
C LYS A 472 -15.22 -2.06 23.09
N TRP A 473 -14.27 -1.35 22.47
CA TRP A 473 -12.88 -1.81 22.28
C TRP A 473 -11.97 -1.44 23.45
N GLY A 474 -12.41 -0.59 24.38
CA GLY A 474 -11.66 -0.18 25.58
C GLY A 474 -10.47 0.73 25.25
N TYR A 475 -10.53 1.52 24.18
CA TYR A 475 -9.42 2.40 23.82
C TYR A 475 -9.33 3.62 24.75
N PRO A 476 -8.12 3.94 25.26
CA PRO A 476 -7.90 5.16 26.01
C PRO A 476 -7.89 6.36 25.07
N VAL A 477 -8.81 7.28 25.23
CA VAL A 477 -8.89 8.53 24.46
C VAL A 477 -9.08 9.72 25.39
N ASP A 478 -8.70 10.91 24.90
CA ASP A 478 -9.02 12.18 25.54
C ASP A 478 -10.49 12.57 25.28
N GLU A 479 -10.88 13.74 25.78
CA GLU A 479 -12.24 14.29 25.63
C GLU A 479 -12.64 14.57 24.16
N THR A 480 -11.66 14.65 23.25
CA THR A 480 -11.86 14.85 21.82
C THR A 480 -12.00 13.54 21.04
N GLY A 481 -11.88 12.38 21.70
CA GLY A 481 -11.87 11.07 21.07
C GLY A 481 -10.55 10.73 20.36
N THR A 482 -9.45 11.37 20.76
CA THR A 482 -8.10 11.15 20.22
C THR A 482 -7.27 10.34 21.22
N VAL A 483 -6.53 9.34 20.75
CA VAL A 483 -5.55 8.63 21.57
C VAL A 483 -4.41 9.59 21.89
N PRO A 484 -4.08 9.82 23.18
CA PRO A 484 -2.99 10.70 23.55
C PRO A 484 -1.65 10.21 22.99
N TYR A 485 -0.89 11.10 22.38
CA TYR A 485 0.44 10.75 21.89
C TYR A 485 1.39 10.51 23.07
N THR A 486 1.97 9.32 23.10
CA THR A 486 3.12 9.04 23.96
C THR A 486 4.37 8.96 23.06
N ASN A 487 5.36 9.81 23.35
CA ASN A 487 6.65 9.78 22.67
C ASN A 487 7.64 8.86 23.40
#